data_8b6eeb48588e33878127af13f3addd8f
#
_entry.id   8b6eeb48588e33878127af13f3addd8f
#
_cell.length_a   1.000
_cell.length_b   1.000
_cell.length_c   1.000
_cell.angle_alpha   90.00
_cell.angle_beta   90.00
_cell.angle_gamma   90.00
#
_symmetry.space_group_name_H-M   'P 1'
#
loop_
_entity.id
_entity.type
_entity.pdbx_description
1 polymer ?
#
loop_
_entity_poly.entity_id
_entity_poly.type
_entity_poly.pdbx_seq_one_letter_code
_entity_poly.pdbx_strand_id
1 'polypeptide(L)'
;MKQLFAVLLLVPVLAFAQKQPQGVTYDAQILNVTDGDTVVISAPFLPAPLKPQLAVRVFGVDTPEKGHRAMCPSEAQRGEQASAFTKNAVAKSVKRQVVLYGWDKFGGRVLGDMILDGQSLRAMLIANGFAREYYGEAKQSWCN
;
A
#
# COMPACT_ATOMS: atom_id res chain seq x y z
N MET A 1 15.47 23.54 -53.94
CA MET A 1 15.68 22.94 -52.57
C MET A 1 14.39 23.12 -51.78
N LYS A 2 13.62 22.01 -51.59
CA LYS A 2 12.38 22.04 -50.83
C LYS A 2 12.71 21.59 -49.41
N GLN A 3 12.61 22.49 -48.43
CA GLN A 3 12.73 22.16 -47.02
C GLN A 3 11.42 21.58 -46.54
N LEU A 4 11.42 20.32 -46.15
CA LEU A 4 10.32 19.69 -45.41
C LEU A 4 10.43 20.08 -43.94
N PHE A 5 9.51 20.91 -43.46
CA PHE A 5 9.29 21.13 -42.04
C PHE A 5 8.50 19.95 -41.47
N ALA A 6 9.15 19.10 -40.70
CA ALA A 6 8.48 18.09 -39.92
C ALA A 6 7.86 18.76 -38.68
N VAL A 7 6.54 18.88 -38.68
CA VAL A 7 5.78 19.33 -37.51
C VAL A 7 5.68 18.17 -36.55
N LEU A 8 6.46 18.23 -35.46
CA LEU A 8 6.39 17.29 -34.38
C LEU A 8 5.14 17.60 -33.52
N LEU A 9 4.06 16.84 -33.73
CA LEU A 9 2.88 16.92 -32.89
C LEU A 9 3.18 16.35 -31.51
N LEU A 10 3.45 17.20 -30.53
CA LEU A 10 3.47 16.84 -29.12
C LEU A 10 2.01 16.53 -28.69
N VAL A 11 1.68 15.25 -28.59
CA VAL A 11 0.45 14.81 -27.95
C VAL A 11 0.64 14.93 -26.44
N PRO A 12 -0.14 15.76 -25.72
CA PRO A 12 -0.04 15.80 -24.27
C PRO A 12 -0.58 14.46 -23.73
N VAL A 13 0.30 13.66 -23.13
CA VAL A 13 -0.11 12.53 -22.32
C VAL A 13 -0.76 13.11 -21.08
N LEU A 14 -2.09 13.13 -21.07
CA LEU A 14 -2.88 13.41 -19.87
C LEU A 14 -2.66 12.20 -18.92
N ALA A 15 -1.66 12.31 -18.06
CA ALA A 15 -1.52 11.42 -16.92
C ALA A 15 -2.74 11.67 -16.02
N PHE A 16 -3.70 10.77 -16.03
CA PHE A 16 -4.74 10.70 -15.01
C PHE A 16 -4.07 10.33 -13.69
N ALA A 17 -3.56 11.33 -12.98
CA ALA A 17 -3.16 11.17 -11.60
C ALA A 17 -4.43 10.80 -10.83
N GLN A 18 -4.60 9.52 -10.48
CA GLN A 18 -5.68 9.11 -9.58
C GLN A 18 -5.47 9.86 -8.27
N LYS A 19 -6.42 10.74 -7.98
CA LYS A 19 -6.38 11.59 -6.79
C LYS A 19 -6.43 10.69 -5.56
N GLN A 20 -5.32 10.57 -4.85
CA GLN A 20 -5.33 9.88 -3.55
C GLN A 20 -6.30 10.59 -2.61
N PRO A 21 -7.05 9.85 -1.78
CA PRO A 21 -7.90 10.47 -0.79
C PRO A 21 -7.08 11.39 0.11
N GLN A 22 -7.69 12.49 0.52
CA GLN A 22 -7.06 13.33 1.53
C GLN A 22 -7.14 12.62 2.88
N GLY A 23 -6.02 12.58 3.59
CA GLY A 23 -5.89 11.95 4.89
C GLY A 23 -5.18 12.85 5.89
N VAL A 24 -5.33 12.51 7.16
CA VAL A 24 -4.61 13.17 8.25
C VAL A 24 -3.43 12.29 8.65
N THR A 25 -2.28 12.93 8.83
CA THR A 25 -1.03 12.25 9.20
C THR A 25 -0.82 12.31 10.72
N TYR A 26 -0.49 11.16 11.30
CA TYR A 26 -0.19 11.00 12.72
C TYR A 26 1.13 10.27 12.91
N ASP A 27 1.84 10.55 14.00
CA ASP A 27 2.92 9.67 14.44
C ASP A 27 2.33 8.34 14.88
N ALA A 28 2.98 7.24 14.52
CA ALA A 28 2.43 5.90 14.72
C ALA A 28 3.43 4.97 15.42
N GLN A 29 2.95 4.26 16.42
CA GLN A 29 3.64 3.12 16.98
C GLN A 29 3.13 1.86 16.27
N ILE A 30 4.02 1.17 15.56
CA ILE A 30 3.69 -0.05 14.86
C ILE A 30 3.83 -1.23 15.81
N LEU A 31 2.77 -2.01 15.95
CA LEU A 31 2.70 -3.18 16.82
C LEU A 31 3.00 -4.48 16.07
N ASN A 32 2.54 -4.58 14.82
CA ASN A 32 2.70 -5.77 14.00
C ASN A 32 2.57 -5.46 12.50
N VAL A 33 3.14 -6.33 11.67
CA VAL A 33 2.91 -6.39 10.23
C VAL A 33 2.21 -7.71 9.94
N THR A 34 0.95 -7.64 9.52
CA THR A 34 0.13 -8.83 9.24
C THR A 34 0.44 -9.38 7.85
N ASP A 35 0.42 -8.52 6.85
CA ASP A 35 0.66 -8.85 5.45
C ASP A 35 1.54 -7.77 4.81
N GLY A 36 1.89 -7.94 3.54
CA GLY A 36 2.68 -6.95 2.82
C GLY A 36 2.03 -5.57 2.79
N ASP A 37 0.69 -5.52 2.74
CA ASP A 37 -0.10 -4.30 2.67
C ASP A 37 -0.91 -3.99 3.95
N THR A 38 -0.69 -4.70 5.05
CA THR A 38 -1.47 -4.51 6.27
C THR A 38 -0.58 -4.45 7.50
N VAL A 39 -0.67 -3.33 8.20
CA VAL A 39 0.11 -3.00 9.40
C VAL A 39 -0.84 -2.73 10.56
N VAL A 40 -0.50 -3.19 11.76
CA VAL A 40 -1.26 -2.91 12.98
C VAL A 40 -0.54 -1.83 13.78
N ILE A 41 -1.26 -0.76 14.10
CA ILE A 41 -0.77 0.37 14.88
C ILE A 41 -1.41 0.44 16.26
N SER A 42 -0.73 1.05 17.22
CA SER A 42 -1.29 1.40 18.53
C SER A 42 -2.38 2.45 18.39
N ALA A 43 -3.51 2.22 19.06
CA ALA A 43 -4.66 3.12 19.07
C ALA A 43 -5.25 3.23 20.48
N PRO A 44 -4.50 3.79 21.45
CA PRO A 44 -4.94 3.86 22.86
C PRO A 44 -6.15 4.76 23.09
N PHE A 45 -6.54 5.55 22.11
CA PHE A 45 -7.73 6.39 22.12
C PHE A 45 -9.04 5.62 21.88
N LEU A 46 -8.98 4.34 21.50
CA LEU A 46 -10.18 3.52 21.34
C LEU A 46 -10.75 3.15 22.70
N PRO A 47 -12.06 3.35 22.90
CA PRO A 47 -12.70 3.05 24.20
C PRO A 47 -12.85 1.54 24.41
N ALA A 48 -12.79 1.12 25.67
CA ALA A 48 -13.18 -0.24 26.03
C ALA A 48 -14.65 -0.52 25.60
N PRO A 49 -14.99 -1.75 25.16
CA PRO A 49 -14.17 -2.98 25.15
C PRO A 49 -13.30 -3.20 23.90
N LEU A 50 -13.12 -2.19 23.06
CA LEU A 50 -12.30 -2.30 21.86
C LEU A 50 -10.83 -2.50 22.23
N LYS A 51 -10.12 -3.31 21.42
CA LYS A 51 -8.68 -3.43 21.56
C LYS A 51 -8.01 -2.09 21.20
N PRO A 52 -6.96 -1.67 21.91
CA PRO A 52 -6.28 -0.40 21.66
C PRO A 52 -5.34 -0.49 20.46
N GLN A 53 -5.83 -1.00 19.35
CA GLN A 53 -5.07 -1.19 18.12
C GLN A 53 -5.96 -1.06 16.88
N LEU A 54 -5.39 -0.61 15.77
CA LEU A 54 -6.04 -0.52 14.47
C LEU A 54 -5.22 -1.25 13.41
N ALA A 55 -5.89 -2.05 12.60
CA ALA A 55 -5.31 -2.56 11.37
C ALA A 55 -5.44 -1.50 10.28
N VAL A 56 -4.33 -1.12 9.68
CA VAL A 56 -4.26 -0.18 8.56
C VAL A 56 -3.88 -0.95 7.30
N ARG A 57 -4.76 -0.92 6.31
CA ARG A 57 -4.48 -1.47 4.98
C ARG A 57 -3.97 -0.35 4.07
N VAL A 58 -2.84 -0.59 3.43
CA VAL A 58 -2.28 0.35 2.45
C VAL A 58 -3.24 0.53 1.29
N PHE A 59 -3.67 1.77 1.09
CA PHE A 59 -4.61 2.14 0.04
C PHE A 59 -3.97 2.08 -1.34
N GLY A 60 -4.75 1.66 -2.32
CA GLY A 60 -4.35 1.71 -3.74
C GLY A 60 -3.34 0.64 -4.15
N VAL A 61 -3.22 -0.44 -3.37
CA VAL A 61 -2.37 -1.58 -3.71
C VAL A 61 -3.06 -2.93 -3.52
N ASP A 62 -2.59 -3.90 -4.28
CA ASP A 62 -2.82 -5.32 -4.08
C ASP A 62 -1.47 -6.02 -3.96
N THR A 63 -1.28 -6.76 -2.88
CA THR A 63 -0.13 -7.63 -2.65
C THR A 63 -0.53 -9.08 -2.80
N PRO A 64 0.42 -9.99 -3.15
CA PRO A 64 0.12 -11.42 -3.17
C PRO A 64 -0.33 -11.89 -1.78
N GLU A 65 -1.28 -12.80 -1.76
CA GLU A 65 -1.74 -13.45 -0.54
C GLU A 65 -0.71 -14.48 -0.05
N LYS A 66 -0.73 -14.77 1.24
CA LYS A 66 0.16 -15.76 1.86
C LYS A 66 -0.62 -16.89 2.53
N GLY A 67 0.07 -18.00 2.76
CA GLY A 67 -0.50 -19.17 3.42
C GLY A 67 -1.72 -19.71 2.67
N HIS A 68 -2.75 -20.08 3.41
CA HIS A 68 -3.97 -20.70 2.85
C HIS A 68 -4.86 -19.75 2.03
N ARG A 69 -4.60 -18.44 2.07
CA ARG A 69 -5.33 -17.45 1.25
C ARG A 69 -4.79 -17.33 -0.17
N ALA A 70 -3.56 -17.80 -0.39
CA ALA A 70 -2.96 -17.78 -1.71
C ALA A 70 -3.64 -18.79 -2.64
N MET A 71 -3.81 -18.40 -3.90
CA MET A 71 -4.45 -19.24 -4.93
C MET A 71 -3.51 -20.31 -5.48
N CYS A 72 -2.21 -20.18 -5.25
CA CYS A 72 -1.18 -21.13 -5.71
C CYS A 72 0.10 -20.98 -4.87
N PRO A 73 1.02 -21.97 -4.91
CA PRO A 73 2.28 -21.92 -4.16
C PRO A 73 3.17 -20.73 -4.52
N SER A 74 3.20 -20.31 -5.79
CA SER A 74 4.00 -19.15 -6.22
C SER A 74 3.46 -17.84 -5.63
N GLU A 75 2.15 -17.67 -5.54
CA GLU A 75 1.54 -16.53 -4.86
C GLU A 75 1.87 -16.54 -3.37
N ALA A 76 1.74 -17.69 -2.70
CA ALA A 76 2.07 -17.82 -1.27
C ALA A 76 3.51 -17.38 -0.99
N GLN A 77 4.45 -17.81 -1.80
CA GLN A 77 5.86 -17.42 -1.67
C GLN A 77 6.05 -15.91 -1.87
N ARG A 78 5.41 -15.32 -2.88
CA ARG A 78 5.46 -13.87 -3.13
C ARG A 78 4.81 -13.08 -1.99
N GLY A 79 3.72 -13.59 -1.40
CA GLY A 79 3.07 -13.01 -0.24
C GLY A 79 3.98 -12.96 0.99
N GLU A 80 4.73 -14.04 1.24
CA GLU A 80 5.73 -14.05 2.31
C GLU A 80 6.86 -13.05 2.05
N GLN A 81 7.32 -12.94 0.81
CA GLN A 81 8.34 -11.95 0.42
C GLN A 81 7.84 -10.50 0.60
N ALA A 82 6.62 -10.21 0.19
CA ALA A 82 6.01 -8.88 0.40
C ALA A 82 5.88 -8.56 1.90
N SER A 83 5.45 -9.54 2.69
CA SER A 83 5.35 -9.40 4.15
C SER A 83 6.72 -9.15 4.80
N ALA A 84 7.75 -9.89 4.37
CA ALA A 84 9.13 -9.73 4.85
C ALA A 84 9.69 -8.33 4.46
N PHE A 85 9.40 -7.87 3.25
CA PHE A 85 9.79 -6.54 2.80
C PHE A 85 9.22 -5.44 3.72
N THR A 86 7.92 -5.49 3.99
CA THR A 86 7.24 -4.52 4.86
C THR A 86 7.78 -4.58 6.30
N LYS A 87 7.99 -5.77 6.84
CA LYS A 87 8.61 -5.95 8.17
C LYS A 87 10.00 -5.31 8.23
N ASN A 88 10.82 -5.53 7.22
CA ASN A 88 12.17 -4.96 7.14
C ASN A 88 12.12 -3.43 7.00
N ALA A 89 11.24 -2.89 6.17
CA ALA A 89 11.07 -1.45 6.00
C ALA A 89 10.67 -0.78 7.33
N VAL A 90 9.73 -1.38 8.06
CA VAL A 90 9.33 -0.92 9.40
C VAL A 90 10.49 -1.00 10.38
N ALA A 91 11.20 -2.14 10.43
CA ALA A 91 12.29 -2.34 11.38
C ALA A 91 13.45 -1.36 11.19
N LYS A 92 13.76 -1.00 9.95
CA LYS A 92 14.83 -0.06 9.60
C LYS A 92 14.44 1.41 9.81
N SER A 93 13.15 1.73 9.84
CA SER A 93 12.68 3.11 9.96
C SER A 93 12.81 3.63 11.39
N VAL A 94 13.20 4.90 11.51
CA VAL A 94 13.26 5.64 12.78
C VAL A 94 11.96 6.42 12.98
N LYS A 95 11.59 7.23 12.00
CA LYS A 95 10.36 8.01 12.02
C LYS A 95 9.24 7.22 11.33
N ARG A 96 8.17 6.95 12.07
CA ARG A 96 7.02 6.17 11.59
C ARG A 96 5.76 7.00 11.75
N GLN A 97 5.09 7.23 10.64
CA GLN A 97 3.84 7.97 10.59
C GLN A 97 2.81 7.17 9.80
N VAL A 98 1.54 7.44 10.05
CA VAL A 98 0.42 6.88 9.31
C VAL A 98 -0.45 8.00 8.75
N VAL A 99 -0.87 7.87 7.51
CA VAL A 99 -1.91 8.69 6.92
C VAL A 99 -3.18 7.87 6.94
N LEU A 100 -4.26 8.36 7.56
CA LEU A 100 -5.54 7.68 7.64
C LEU A 100 -6.53 8.34 6.68
N TYR A 101 -7.16 7.54 5.82
CA TYR A 101 -8.11 8.01 4.80
C TYR A 101 -9.56 7.76 5.20
N GLY A 102 -9.88 6.59 5.76
CA GLY A 102 -11.22 6.21 6.15
C GLY A 102 -11.35 4.72 6.42
N TRP A 103 -12.55 4.27 6.75
CA TRP A 103 -12.81 2.86 6.98
C TRP A 103 -12.77 2.05 5.68
N ASP A 104 -12.21 0.85 5.73
CA ASP A 104 -12.35 -0.14 4.68
C ASP A 104 -13.81 -0.64 4.61
N LYS A 105 -14.28 -0.92 3.40
CA LYS A 105 -15.65 -1.40 3.15
C LYS A 105 -16.02 -2.70 3.87
N PHE A 106 -15.04 -3.48 4.27
CA PHE A 106 -15.26 -4.74 5.00
C PHE A 106 -15.33 -4.56 6.53
N GLY A 107 -15.12 -3.35 7.05
CA GLY A 107 -15.03 -3.07 8.47
C GLY A 107 -13.76 -3.62 9.13
N GLY A 108 -13.52 -3.22 10.38
CA GLY A 108 -12.38 -3.71 11.18
C GLY A 108 -10.98 -3.26 10.73
N ARG A 109 -10.87 -2.60 9.58
CA ARG A 109 -9.64 -2.01 9.06
C ARG A 109 -9.85 -0.58 8.63
N VAL A 110 -8.79 0.21 8.69
CA VAL A 110 -8.72 1.56 8.14
C VAL A 110 -7.88 1.55 6.87
N LEU A 111 -8.30 2.27 5.86
CA LEU A 111 -7.48 2.53 4.67
C LEU A 111 -6.52 3.68 4.98
N GLY A 112 -5.28 3.51 4.62
CA GLY A 112 -4.25 4.50 4.90
C GLY A 112 -2.97 4.25 4.12
N ASP A 113 -1.89 4.90 4.56
CA ASP A 113 -0.54 4.59 4.13
C ASP A 113 0.42 4.76 5.33
N MET A 114 1.49 4.01 5.32
CA MET A 114 2.57 4.20 6.28
C MET A 114 3.65 5.08 5.65
N ILE A 115 4.08 6.09 6.40
CA ILE A 115 5.19 6.94 5.99
C ILE A 115 6.38 6.60 6.89
N LEU A 116 7.37 5.96 6.31
CA LEU A 116 8.57 5.45 6.97
C LEU A 116 9.77 6.31 6.56
N ASP A 117 10.30 7.07 7.50
CA ASP A 117 11.37 8.06 7.24
C ASP A 117 11.06 8.98 6.05
N GLY A 118 9.79 9.41 5.94
CA GLY A 118 9.30 10.27 4.86
C GLY A 118 8.94 9.56 3.56
N GLN A 119 9.07 8.23 3.48
CA GLN A 119 8.74 7.43 2.29
C GLN A 119 7.43 6.69 2.46
N SER A 120 6.57 6.75 1.45
CA SER A 120 5.31 6.01 1.39
C SER A 120 5.57 4.51 1.24
N LEU A 121 5.00 3.69 2.12
CA LEU A 121 5.07 2.24 2.01
C LEU A 121 4.40 1.74 0.72
N ARG A 122 3.29 2.36 0.31
CA ARG A 122 2.65 2.11 -0.98
C ARG A 122 3.64 2.25 -2.13
N ALA A 123 4.33 3.40 -2.19
CA ALA A 123 5.30 3.66 -3.25
C ALA A 123 6.48 2.67 -3.22
N MET A 124 6.96 2.32 -2.04
CA MET A 124 8.04 1.35 -1.87
C MET A 124 7.64 -0.05 -2.34
N LEU A 125 6.44 -0.51 -1.99
CA LEU A 125 5.92 -1.83 -2.41
C LEU A 125 5.79 -1.93 -3.93
N ILE A 126 5.24 -0.90 -4.58
CA ILE A 126 5.07 -0.86 -6.05
C ILE A 126 6.44 -0.81 -6.73
N ALA A 127 7.33 0.08 -6.29
CA ALA A 127 8.66 0.26 -6.90
C ALA A 127 9.52 -1.02 -6.83
N ASN A 128 9.33 -1.84 -5.79
CA ASN A 128 10.07 -3.09 -5.60
C ASN A 128 9.34 -4.34 -6.13
N GLY A 129 8.20 -4.17 -6.79
CA GLY A 129 7.44 -5.27 -7.41
C GLY A 129 6.69 -6.17 -6.42
N PHE A 130 6.52 -5.75 -5.16
CA PHE A 130 5.77 -6.48 -4.14
C PHE A 130 4.28 -6.15 -4.14
N ALA A 131 3.86 -5.11 -4.84
CA ALA A 131 2.48 -4.74 -5.00
C ALA A 131 2.19 -4.23 -6.42
N ARG A 132 0.93 -4.28 -6.80
CA ARG A 132 0.37 -3.63 -7.99
C ARG A 132 -0.60 -2.55 -7.57
N GLU A 133 -0.77 -1.53 -8.40
CA GLU A 133 -1.85 -0.56 -8.19
C GLU A 133 -3.21 -1.27 -8.25
N TYR A 134 -4.07 -0.95 -7.30
CA TYR A 134 -5.39 -1.54 -7.17
C TYR A 134 -6.38 -0.59 -6.50
N TYR A 135 -7.49 -0.31 -7.17
CA TYR A 135 -8.50 0.62 -6.68
C TYR A 135 -9.92 0.02 -6.64
N GLY A 136 -10.02 -1.30 -6.58
CA GLY A 136 -11.30 -2.02 -6.47
C GLY A 136 -11.79 -2.67 -7.76
N GLU A 137 -11.02 -2.59 -8.85
CA GLU A 137 -11.24 -3.35 -10.09
C GLU A 137 -11.02 -4.86 -9.88
N ALA A 138 -11.17 -5.65 -10.94
CA ALA A 138 -10.85 -7.08 -10.90
C ALA A 138 -9.35 -7.28 -10.60
N LYS A 139 -9.04 -8.10 -9.60
CA LYS A 139 -7.66 -8.43 -9.25
C LYS A 139 -6.97 -9.23 -10.34
N GLN A 140 -5.73 -8.88 -10.65
CA GLN A 140 -4.87 -9.67 -11.50
C GLN A 140 -4.27 -10.84 -10.70
N SER A 141 -4.14 -12.02 -11.36
CA SER A 141 -3.52 -13.18 -10.73
C SER A 141 -2.04 -12.95 -10.39
N TRP A 142 -1.64 -13.44 -9.23
CA TRP A 142 -0.25 -13.54 -8.80
C TRP A 142 0.35 -14.93 -9.09
N CYS A 143 -0.47 -15.85 -9.63
CA CYS A 143 -0.06 -17.17 -10.08
C CYS A 143 0.49 -17.09 -11.51
N ASN A 144 1.56 -17.80 -11.77
CA ASN A 144 2.15 -17.96 -13.10
C ASN A 144 1.97 -19.39 -13.59
#